data_ea58e7ee1ee7256146660fd891d0bda7
#
_entry.id   ea58e7ee1ee7256146660fd891d0bda7
#
_cell.length_a   1.000
_cell.length_b   1.000
_cell.length_c   1.000
_cell.angle_alpha   90.00
_cell.angle_beta   90.00
_cell.angle_gamma   90.00
#
_symmetry.space_group_name_H-M   'P 1'
#
loop_
_entity.id
_entity.type
_entity.pdbx_description
1 polymer ?
#
loop_
_entity_poly.entity_id
_entity_poly.type
_entity_poly.pdbx_seq_one_letter_code
_entity_poly.pdbx_strand_id
1 'polypeptide(L)'
;MMNIDIPYYEDKSRINNTAIGWFLNQGPSYFRKKMSGEIPDEESRAMSRGTMIHMYLLQPDEFKERYKVATIVRPKSTQQSFFCSILANSVEIEPDLALLDAYKQVYSIVGKSEAKMLSEAKEIASMLSSYIEAIKDTKHIYISQIIMYYINR
;
A
#
# COMPACT_ATOMS: atom_id res chain seq x y z
N MET A 1 -32.54 10.52 -20.55
CA MET A 1 -32.00 9.15 -20.60
C MET A 1 -31.15 8.97 -19.33
N MET A 2 -31.57 8.12 -18.39
CA MET A 2 -30.73 7.78 -17.22
C MET A 2 -29.60 6.92 -17.73
N ASN A 3 -28.36 7.33 -17.47
CA ASN A 3 -27.17 6.53 -17.76
C ASN A 3 -27.14 5.41 -16.71
N ILE A 4 -27.50 4.19 -17.11
CA ILE A 4 -27.74 3.04 -16.22
C ILE A 4 -26.39 2.42 -15.75
N ASP A 5 -25.25 2.84 -16.33
CA ASP A 5 -23.94 2.22 -16.14
C ASP A 5 -23.01 2.92 -15.14
N ILE A 6 -23.44 4.00 -14.47
CA ILE A 6 -22.64 4.66 -13.45
C ILE A 6 -22.92 3.99 -12.09
N PRO A 7 -21.89 3.41 -11.42
CA PRO A 7 -22.06 2.88 -10.07
C PRO A 7 -22.67 3.93 -9.14
N TYR A 8 -23.56 3.50 -8.25
CA TYR A 8 -24.31 4.40 -7.36
C TYR A 8 -23.44 5.41 -6.61
N TYR A 9 -22.23 4.99 -6.20
CA TYR A 9 -21.29 5.85 -5.48
C TYR A 9 -20.52 6.83 -6.38
N GLU A 10 -20.50 6.59 -7.69
CA GLU A 10 -19.85 7.46 -8.68
C GLU A 10 -20.84 8.45 -9.32
N ASP A 11 -22.14 8.22 -9.15
CA ASP A 11 -23.18 9.12 -9.66
C ASP A 11 -23.25 10.41 -8.84
N LYS A 12 -22.45 11.40 -9.25
CA LYS A 12 -22.43 12.75 -8.66
C LYS A 12 -23.60 13.63 -9.05
N SER A 13 -24.52 13.14 -9.88
CA SER A 13 -25.75 13.86 -10.23
C SER A 13 -26.78 13.85 -9.08
N ARG A 14 -26.59 12.95 -8.10
CA ARG A 14 -27.50 12.77 -6.96
C ARG A 14 -26.83 13.19 -5.65
N ILE A 15 -27.60 13.88 -4.82
CA ILE A 15 -27.19 14.21 -3.46
C ILE A 15 -27.46 13.01 -2.56
N ASN A 16 -26.40 12.40 -2.02
CA ASN A 16 -26.46 11.32 -1.06
C ASN A 16 -26.21 11.84 0.38
N ASN A 17 -26.37 10.98 1.39
CA ASN A 17 -26.14 11.35 2.79
C ASN A 17 -24.72 11.87 3.06
N THR A 18 -23.72 11.34 2.38
CA THR A 18 -22.33 11.82 2.48
C THR A 18 -22.20 13.24 1.96
N ALA A 19 -22.82 13.55 0.83
CA ALA A 19 -22.84 14.89 0.26
C ALA A 19 -23.55 15.89 1.17
N ILE A 20 -24.68 15.48 1.80
CA ILE A 20 -25.36 16.30 2.82
C ILE A 20 -24.41 16.53 4.02
N GLY A 21 -23.68 15.51 4.48
CA GLY A 21 -22.70 15.64 5.53
C GLY A 21 -21.58 16.65 5.21
N TRP A 22 -21.09 16.67 3.98
CA TRP A 22 -20.12 17.68 3.54
C TRP A 22 -20.68 19.09 3.61
N PHE A 23 -21.94 19.28 3.18
CA PHE A 23 -22.59 20.59 3.24
C PHE A 23 -22.78 21.08 4.67
N LEU A 24 -23.28 20.22 5.57
CA LEU A 24 -23.57 20.59 6.96
C LEU A 24 -22.31 20.81 7.81
N ASN A 25 -21.27 19.98 7.61
CA ASN A 25 -20.07 19.99 8.48
C ASN A 25 -18.94 20.88 7.94
N GLN A 26 -18.84 21.03 6.62
CA GLN A 26 -17.73 21.74 5.98
C GLN A 26 -18.18 22.98 5.20
N GLY A 27 -19.48 23.16 5.06
CA GLY A 27 -20.09 24.29 4.40
C GLY A 27 -20.21 24.18 2.86
N PRO A 28 -20.95 25.15 2.24
CA PRO A 28 -21.32 25.06 0.83
C PRO A 28 -20.13 25.15 -0.14
N SER A 29 -19.05 25.82 0.23
CA SER A 29 -17.84 25.92 -0.62
C SER A 29 -17.15 24.57 -0.75
N TYR A 30 -16.97 23.86 0.37
CA TYR A 30 -16.38 22.51 0.40
C TYR A 30 -17.26 21.51 -0.36
N PHE A 31 -18.58 21.54 -0.12
CA PHE A 31 -19.56 20.71 -0.83
C PHE A 31 -19.42 20.89 -2.34
N ARG A 32 -19.40 22.14 -2.84
CA ARG A 32 -19.26 22.43 -4.27
C ARG A 32 -17.97 21.83 -4.86
N LYS A 33 -16.84 22.01 -4.18
CA LYS A 33 -15.54 21.49 -4.63
C LYS A 33 -15.49 19.97 -4.63
N LYS A 34 -16.14 19.30 -3.68
CA LYS A 34 -16.28 17.84 -3.68
C LYS A 34 -17.15 17.34 -4.83
N MET A 35 -18.28 17.99 -5.07
CA MET A 35 -19.18 17.62 -6.17
C MET A 35 -18.57 17.89 -7.54
N SER A 36 -17.73 18.92 -7.69
CA SER A 36 -16.99 19.20 -8.93
C SER A 36 -15.78 18.29 -9.13
N GLY A 37 -15.35 17.53 -8.11
CA GLY A 37 -14.16 16.69 -8.17
C GLY A 37 -12.82 17.43 -7.94
N GLU A 38 -12.88 18.74 -7.59
CA GLU A 38 -11.67 19.51 -7.23
C GLU A 38 -10.98 18.96 -5.98
N ILE A 39 -11.75 18.45 -5.03
CA ILE A 39 -11.23 17.76 -3.84
C ILE A 39 -11.46 16.26 -4.04
N PRO A 40 -10.39 15.45 -4.17
CA PRO A 40 -10.52 14.01 -4.33
C PRO A 40 -11.16 13.36 -3.09
N ASP A 41 -11.83 12.23 -3.30
CA ASP A 41 -12.35 11.44 -2.19
C ASP A 41 -11.20 10.72 -1.51
N GLU A 42 -10.99 11.02 -0.23
CA GLU A 42 -10.04 10.27 0.59
C GLU A 42 -10.72 8.98 1.09
N GLU A 43 -10.20 7.85 0.62
CA GLU A 43 -10.63 6.55 1.11
C GLU A 43 -10.14 6.38 2.56
N SER A 44 -11.06 6.41 3.51
CA SER A 44 -10.70 6.15 4.91
C SER A 44 -10.28 4.69 5.09
N ARG A 45 -9.44 4.41 6.11
CA ARG A 45 -9.04 3.02 6.45
C ARG A 45 -10.24 2.12 6.73
N ALA A 46 -11.34 2.68 7.24
CA ALA A 46 -12.58 1.94 7.49
C ALA A 46 -13.28 1.57 6.18
N MET A 47 -13.30 2.49 5.19
CA MET A 47 -13.86 2.23 3.87
C MET A 47 -13.05 1.16 3.13
N SER A 48 -11.71 1.28 3.11
CA SER A 48 -10.83 0.27 2.50
C SER A 48 -11.04 -1.13 3.12
N ARG A 49 -11.22 -1.21 4.44
CA ARG A 49 -11.55 -2.48 5.11
C ARG A 49 -12.92 -3.00 4.73
N GLY A 50 -13.92 -2.14 4.67
CA GLY A 50 -15.27 -2.49 4.25
C GLY A 50 -15.29 -3.04 2.82
N THR A 51 -14.64 -2.36 1.89
CA THR A 51 -14.48 -2.80 0.49
C THR A 51 -13.79 -4.16 0.42
N MET A 52 -12.70 -4.35 1.17
CA MET A 52 -11.97 -5.62 1.23
C MET A 52 -12.85 -6.78 1.73
N ILE A 53 -13.63 -6.57 2.82
CA ILE A 53 -14.54 -7.59 3.37
C ILE A 53 -15.65 -7.90 2.38
N HIS A 54 -16.22 -6.88 1.76
CA HIS A 54 -17.26 -7.02 0.74
C HIS A 54 -16.76 -7.87 -0.45
N MET A 55 -15.59 -7.56 -0.99
CA MET A 55 -14.98 -8.33 -2.08
C MET A 55 -14.70 -9.77 -1.65
N TYR A 56 -14.17 -9.99 -0.44
CA TYR A 56 -13.89 -11.34 0.06
C TYR A 56 -15.14 -12.22 0.10
N LEU A 57 -16.28 -11.65 0.54
CA LEU A 57 -17.53 -12.40 0.72
C LEU A 57 -18.33 -12.58 -0.57
N LEU A 58 -18.34 -11.57 -1.43
CA LEU A 58 -19.24 -11.52 -2.59
C LEU A 58 -18.53 -11.69 -3.94
N GLN A 59 -17.22 -11.42 -3.98
CA GLN A 59 -16.41 -11.44 -5.20
C GLN A 59 -15.06 -12.14 -4.95
N PRO A 60 -15.06 -13.43 -4.57
CA PRO A 60 -13.85 -14.12 -4.11
C PRO A 60 -12.74 -14.22 -5.18
N ASP A 61 -13.09 -14.24 -6.44
CA ASP A 61 -12.11 -14.32 -7.53
C ASP A 61 -11.43 -12.96 -7.75
N GLU A 62 -12.18 -11.87 -7.78
CA GLU A 62 -11.64 -10.51 -7.83
C GLU A 62 -10.81 -10.19 -6.58
N PHE A 63 -11.22 -10.70 -5.42
CA PHE A 63 -10.45 -10.58 -4.19
C PHE A 63 -9.05 -11.20 -4.33
N LYS A 64 -8.94 -12.41 -4.88
CA LYS A 64 -7.65 -13.11 -5.08
C LYS A 64 -6.75 -12.40 -6.08
N GLU A 65 -7.34 -11.73 -7.07
CA GLU A 65 -6.59 -10.95 -8.06
C GLU A 65 -6.03 -9.65 -7.48
N ARG A 66 -6.72 -9.06 -6.51
CA ARG A 66 -6.37 -7.75 -5.92
C ARG A 66 -5.58 -7.86 -4.62
N TYR A 67 -5.84 -8.87 -3.82
CA TYR A 67 -5.28 -9.01 -2.47
C TYR A 67 -4.45 -10.27 -2.31
N LYS A 68 -3.29 -10.13 -1.65
CA LYS A 68 -2.48 -11.26 -1.20
C LYS A 68 -2.44 -11.32 0.32
N VAL A 69 -2.75 -12.48 0.88
CA VAL A 69 -2.63 -12.74 2.32
C VAL A 69 -1.20 -13.19 2.61
N ALA A 70 -0.43 -12.40 3.34
CA ALA A 70 0.93 -12.73 3.69
C ALA A 70 1.32 -12.21 5.07
N THR A 71 2.27 -12.90 5.71
CA THR A 71 2.95 -12.40 6.90
C THR A 71 4.18 -11.62 6.43
N ILE A 72 4.10 -10.29 6.50
CA ILE A 72 5.19 -9.41 6.09
C ILE A 72 5.93 -8.91 7.34
N VAL A 73 7.22 -9.18 7.39
CA VAL A 73 8.10 -8.63 8.41
C VAL A 73 8.40 -7.17 8.04
N ARG A 74 7.91 -6.24 8.84
CA ARG A 74 8.09 -4.80 8.59
C ARG A 74 9.44 -4.30 9.10
N PRO A 75 10.07 -3.34 8.39
CA PRO A 75 11.26 -2.65 8.87
C PRO A 75 11.03 -2.02 10.25
N LYS A 76 12.03 -2.10 11.11
CA LYS A 76 12.00 -1.51 12.46
C LYS A 76 12.53 -0.07 12.50
N SER A 77 13.21 0.37 11.44
CA SER A 77 13.80 1.72 11.36
C SER A 77 13.57 2.32 9.97
N THR A 78 13.67 3.65 9.90
CA THR A 78 13.62 4.42 8.64
C THR A 78 14.74 3.99 7.69
N GLN A 79 15.95 3.70 8.22
CA GLN A 79 17.08 3.21 7.43
C GLN A 79 16.75 1.87 6.75
N GLN A 80 16.19 0.91 7.49
CA GLN A 80 15.76 -0.37 6.91
C GLN A 80 14.68 -0.18 5.83
N SER A 81 13.71 0.73 6.05
CA SER A 81 12.69 1.03 5.05
C SER A 81 13.32 1.60 3.78
N PHE A 82 14.28 2.53 3.93
CA PHE A 82 14.95 3.15 2.81
C PHE A 82 15.83 2.16 2.04
N PHE A 83 16.57 1.31 2.75
CA PHE A 83 17.34 0.21 2.17
C PHE A 83 16.46 -0.73 1.33
N CYS A 84 15.31 -1.16 1.86
CA CYS A 84 14.37 -2.00 1.13
C CYS A 84 13.80 -1.30 -0.12
N SER A 85 13.52 0.00 -0.03
CA SER A 85 13.02 0.78 -1.17
C SER A 85 14.06 0.88 -2.29
N ILE A 86 15.34 1.09 -1.95
CA ILE A 86 16.42 1.10 -2.94
C ILE A 86 16.53 -0.26 -3.63
N LEU A 87 16.55 -1.35 -2.86
CA LEU A 87 16.63 -2.71 -3.41
C LEU A 87 15.40 -3.08 -4.26
N ALA A 88 14.21 -2.63 -3.88
CA ALA A 88 13.00 -2.88 -4.64
C ALA A 88 13.02 -2.20 -6.02
N ASN A 89 13.63 -1.03 -6.10
CA ASN A 89 13.73 -0.22 -7.32
C ASN A 89 15.05 -0.45 -8.10
N SER A 90 16.00 -1.24 -7.57
CA SER A 90 17.25 -1.52 -8.28
C SER A 90 17.01 -2.40 -9.50
N VAL A 91 17.60 -2.00 -10.62
CA VAL A 91 17.58 -2.73 -11.91
C VAL A 91 18.88 -3.53 -12.10
N GLU A 92 19.71 -3.57 -11.08
CA GLU A 92 21.04 -4.19 -11.11
C GLU A 92 20.99 -5.68 -11.42
N ILE A 93 21.89 -6.12 -12.31
CA ILE A 93 21.97 -7.49 -12.77
C ILE A 93 22.69 -8.37 -11.72
N GLU A 94 23.63 -7.78 -10.95
CA GLU A 94 24.36 -8.48 -9.90
C GLU A 94 23.78 -8.19 -8.50
N PRO A 95 23.20 -9.20 -7.83
CA PRO A 95 22.56 -9.02 -6.52
C PRO A 95 23.48 -8.47 -5.44
N ASP A 96 24.75 -8.87 -5.43
CA ASP A 96 25.73 -8.46 -4.42
C ASP A 96 26.13 -6.98 -4.56
N LEU A 97 26.22 -6.48 -5.80
CA LEU A 97 26.44 -5.06 -6.06
C LEU A 97 25.26 -4.20 -5.63
N ALA A 98 24.05 -4.63 -5.98
CA ALA A 98 22.84 -3.92 -5.56
C ALA A 98 22.72 -3.81 -4.04
N LEU A 99 23.03 -4.89 -3.33
CA LEU A 99 23.03 -4.93 -1.87
C LEU A 99 24.09 -3.99 -1.27
N LEU A 100 25.29 -4.00 -1.82
CA LEU A 100 26.40 -3.16 -1.36
C LEU A 100 26.12 -1.68 -1.61
N ASP A 101 25.59 -1.33 -2.78
CA ASP A 101 25.22 0.04 -3.13
C ASP A 101 24.07 0.56 -2.26
N ALA A 102 23.03 -0.22 -2.06
CA ALA A 102 21.93 0.12 -1.16
C ALA A 102 22.44 0.32 0.28
N TYR A 103 23.35 -0.53 0.73
CA TYR A 103 23.94 -0.41 2.06
C TYR A 103 24.75 0.88 2.21
N LYS A 104 25.63 1.21 1.25
CA LYS A 104 26.48 2.41 1.25
C LYS A 104 25.64 3.70 1.24
N GLN A 105 24.49 3.69 0.61
CA GLN A 105 23.59 4.87 0.56
C GLN A 105 22.87 5.13 1.89
N VAL A 106 22.62 4.10 2.69
CA VAL A 106 21.75 4.18 3.86
C VAL A 106 22.50 4.10 5.18
N TYR A 107 23.58 3.32 5.23
CA TYR A 107 24.32 3.05 6.47
C TYR A 107 25.72 3.69 6.46
N SER A 108 26.24 3.92 7.68
CA SER A 108 27.60 4.41 7.84
C SER A 108 28.60 3.34 7.37
N ILE A 109 29.56 3.76 6.52
CA ILE A 109 30.61 2.91 5.97
C ILE A 109 31.94 3.05 6.73
N VAL A 110 32.04 3.98 7.70
CA VAL A 110 33.27 4.30 8.40
C VAL A 110 33.76 3.08 9.18
N GLY A 111 35.01 2.65 8.91
CA GLY A 111 35.66 1.52 9.60
C GLY A 111 35.15 0.13 9.21
N LYS A 112 34.36 0.01 8.14
CA LYS A 112 33.85 -1.28 7.66
C LYS A 112 34.51 -1.70 6.35
N SER A 113 34.89 -2.97 6.25
CA SER A 113 35.32 -3.58 4.99
C SER A 113 34.11 -3.89 4.10
N GLU A 114 34.32 -3.98 2.79
CA GLU A 114 33.22 -4.33 1.84
C GLU A 114 32.63 -5.71 2.17
N ALA A 115 33.42 -6.68 2.54
CA ALA A 115 32.94 -8.00 2.94
C ALA A 115 31.97 -7.92 4.15
N LYS A 116 32.29 -7.08 5.13
CA LYS A 116 31.42 -6.87 6.30
C LYS A 116 30.14 -6.16 5.92
N MET A 117 30.22 -5.10 5.10
CA MET A 117 29.04 -4.39 4.62
C MET A 117 28.11 -5.30 3.82
N LEU A 118 28.66 -6.14 2.95
CA LEU A 118 27.90 -7.11 2.18
C LEU A 118 27.22 -8.17 3.06
N SER A 119 27.92 -8.66 4.08
CA SER A 119 27.37 -9.61 5.06
C SER A 119 26.19 -9.01 5.81
N GLU A 120 26.32 -7.78 6.32
CA GLU A 120 25.25 -7.07 7.02
C GLU A 120 24.07 -6.76 6.08
N ALA A 121 24.34 -6.38 4.83
CA ALA A 121 23.32 -6.13 3.82
C ALA A 121 22.52 -7.40 3.48
N LYS A 122 23.18 -8.54 3.32
CA LYS A 122 22.55 -9.84 3.08
C LYS A 122 21.66 -10.27 4.25
N GLU A 123 22.12 -10.05 5.48
CA GLU A 123 21.33 -10.36 6.68
C GLU A 123 20.04 -9.52 6.71
N ILE A 124 20.14 -8.20 6.50
CA ILE A 124 18.97 -7.30 6.47
C ILE A 124 18.03 -7.68 5.35
N ALA A 125 18.53 -7.92 4.13
CA ALA A 125 17.73 -8.30 2.98
C ALA A 125 17.01 -9.64 3.16
N SER A 126 17.70 -10.62 3.75
CA SER A 126 17.11 -11.94 4.08
C SER A 126 15.98 -11.79 5.10
N MET A 127 16.19 -11.03 6.17
CA MET A 127 15.19 -10.79 7.21
C MET A 127 13.97 -10.05 6.67
N LEU A 128 14.15 -9.14 5.71
CA LEU A 128 13.10 -8.28 5.16
C LEU A 128 12.66 -8.69 3.75
N SER A 129 12.99 -9.90 3.30
CA SER A 129 12.70 -10.38 1.94
C SER A 129 11.20 -10.26 1.59
N SER A 130 10.31 -10.67 2.49
CA SER A 130 8.87 -10.56 2.30
C SER A 130 8.38 -9.11 2.13
N TYR A 131 9.04 -8.15 2.77
CA TYR A 131 8.72 -6.73 2.63
C TYR A 131 9.24 -6.17 1.29
N ILE A 132 10.45 -6.55 0.88
CA ILE A 132 11.03 -6.17 -0.42
C ILE A 132 10.16 -6.71 -1.56
N GLU A 133 9.74 -7.97 -1.50
CA GLU A 133 8.82 -8.55 -2.48
C GLU A 133 7.48 -7.83 -2.53
N ALA A 134 6.93 -7.46 -1.36
CA ALA A 134 5.68 -6.72 -1.30
C ALA A 134 5.78 -5.32 -1.93
N ILE A 135 6.94 -4.63 -1.82
CA ILE A 135 7.16 -3.34 -2.50
C ILE A 135 7.29 -3.54 -4.02
N LYS A 136 7.95 -4.60 -4.47
CA LYS A 136 8.10 -4.91 -5.91
C LYS A 136 6.77 -5.26 -6.57
N ASP A 137 5.85 -5.84 -5.84
CA ASP A 137 4.55 -6.25 -6.34
C ASP A 137 3.57 -5.06 -6.34
N THR A 138 3.57 -4.31 -7.41
CA THR A 138 2.65 -3.16 -7.59
C THR A 138 1.21 -3.58 -7.92
N LYS A 139 0.98 -4.85 -8.23
CA LYS A 139 -0.32 -5.37 -8.66
C LYS A 139 -1.25 -5.68 -7.49
N HIS A 140 -0.69 -6.16 -6.37
CA HIS A 140 -1.50 -6.67 -5.26
C HIS A 140 -1.41 -5.82 -4.01
N ILE A 141 -2.51 -5.78 -3.26
CA ILE A 141 -2.56 -5.20 -1.92
C ILE A 141 -2.31 -6.31 -0.90
N TYR A 142 -1.27 -6.17 -0.09
CA TYR A 142 -0.92 -7.16 0.92
C TYR A 142 -1.71 -6.96 2.21
N ILE A 143 -2.37 -8.02 2.67
CA ILE A 143 -3.12 -8.04 3.94
C ILE A 143 -2.53 -9.05 4.90
N SER A 144 -2.56 -8.70 6.20
CA SER A 144 -2.08 -9.58 7.26
C SER A 144 -3.00 -10.77 7.45
N GLN A 145 -2.40 -11.95 7.74
CA GLN A 145 -3.14 -13.16 8.13
C GLN A 145 -4.07 -12.93 9.35
N ILE A 146 -3.69 -12.03 10.26
CA ILE A 146 -4.51 -11.66 11.41
C ILE A 146 -5.85 -11.06 10.98
N ILE A 147 -5.85 -10.22 9.94
CA ILE A 147 -7.10 -9.64 9.42
C ILE A 147 -7.98 -10.74 8.84
N MET A 148 -7.42 -11.67 8.10
CA MET A 148 -8.17 -12.80 7.53
C MET A 148 -8.75 -13.72 8.60
N TYR A 149 -8.04 -13.94 9.71
CA TYR A 149 -8.56 -14.72 10.85
C TYR A 149 -9.82 -14.08 11.45
N TYR A 150 -9.88 -12.75 11.57
CA TYR A 150 -11.07 -12.05 12.09
C TYR A 150 -12.24 -11.98 11.09
N ILE A 151 -11.97 -12.07 9.79
CA ILE A 151 -13.02 -12.09 8.76
C ILE A 151 -13.70 -13.46 8.70
N ASN A 152 -12.98 -14.55 8.99
CA ASN A 152 -13.46 -15.92 8.91
C ASN A 152 -14.12 -16.42 10.21
N ARG A 153 -14.29 -15.60 11.23
CA ARG A 153 -15.02 -15.88 12.46
C ARG A 153 -16.39 -15.26 12.47
#